data_c0edbbc7bca96c2dfeee8b241fa200b6
#
_entry.id   c0edbbc7bca96c2dfeee8b241fa200b6
#
_cell.length_a   1.000
_cell.length_b   1.000
_cell.length_c   1.000
_cell.angle_alpha   90.00
_cell.angle_beta   90.00
_cell.angle_gamma   90.00
#
_symmetry.space_group_name_H-M   'P 1'
#
loop_
_entity.id
_entity.type
_entity.pdbx_description
1 polymer ?
#
loop_
_entity_poly.entity_id
_entity_poly.type
_entity_poly.pdbx_seq_one_letter_code
_entity_poly.pdbx_strand_id
1 'polypeptide(L)'
;MKIGYDREKSENYGSRFGAVILAAGLSSRMKDFKPLLHVAGTTAIEGLIESAKAAGITDITVVTGHNREKLAPIIAACGVREAFNENYRDGMFSSIKTGLVAAAGRDAAGFCSDSPESGTAGTACKEGFLLMPVDCPLISVRVMRMMMDAVSEKAGNTAFAAAAFEGKKGHPLYVPREAVAEICSYEGPGGLTAITDRQPVIRVETGEEGCLLDMDTPEGYEDIKAFVAKGFAREKLELLTARKRIFLVRHGETRQHEEPMFIGQYDVPLSDEGRLQAEVLGRDIAAAMREDVEAEALGMDKFGKEPMPAIERIYCSDLSRARETADIICECVNRILPSPVLVKADPGLREINLGEWDGQPISRIRQEFPDEYHRRGENIFTHKIRKGGGENFYDLQYRVLAAFREILRNDDAKDIIIIAHSGVLRVLENNINGLRVDDDWTPMDKGTFRMLEPFPEQPSEKVNSQDKPLTSDGITMEAVLEYYE
;
A
#
# COMPACT_ATOMS: atom_id res chain seq x y z
N MET A 1 -12.77 -10.17 20.72
CA MET A 1 -12.63 -11.60 20.40
C MET A 1 -11.32 -11.73 19.65
N LYS A 2 -10.24 -12.25 20.27
CA LYS A 2 -8.93 -12.43 19.65
C LYS A 2 -9.08 -13.48 18.54
N ILE A 3 -8.99 -13.07 17.27
CA ILE A 3 -8.83 -14.03 16.17
C ILE A 3 -7.34 -14.36 16.14
N GLY A 4 -6.98 -15.48 16.79
CA GLY A 4 -5.63 -16.01 16.69
C GLY A 4 -5.33 -16.35 15.24
N TYR A 5 -4.13 -16.00 14.80
CA TYR A 5 -3.58 -16.35 13.50
C TYR A 5 -3.39 -17.87 13.45
N ASP A 6 -4.35 -18.57 12.90
CA ASP A 6 -4.29 -20.03 12.74
C ASP A 6 -3.59 -20.37 11.43
N ARG A 7 -2.30 -20.61 11.51
CA ARG A 7 -1.42 -20.90 10.37
C ARG A 7 -1.85 -22.15 9.61
N GLU A 8 -2.41 -23.14 10.30
CA GLU A 8 -2.91 -24.39 9.68
C GLU A 8 -4.15 -24.16 8.81
N LYS A 9 -5.02 -23.20 9.16
CA LYS A 9 -6.16 -22.83 8.30
C LYS A 9 -5.74 -22.12 7.02
N SER A 10 -4.69 -21.28 7.06
CA SER A 10 -4.24 -20.53 5.88
C SER A 10 -3.60 -21.40 4.79
N GLU A 11 -2.93 -22.48 5.17
CA GLU A 11 -2.34 -23.44 4.23
C GLU A 11 -3.41 -24.22 3.43
N ASN A 12 -4.63 -24.28 3.94
CA ASN A 12 -5.73 -25.02 3.34
C ASN A 12 -6.53 -24.22 2.29
N TYR A 13 -6.51 -22.87 2.30
CA TYR A 13 -7.28 -22.07 1.33
C TYR A 13 -6.70 -22.15 -0.10
N GLY A 14 -5.37 -22.20 -0.25
CA GLY A 14 -4.69 -22.21 -1.53
C GLY A 14 -5.06 -23.40 -2.43
N SER A 15 -5.36 -24.54 -1.85
CA SER A 15 -5.82 -25.73 -2.57
C SER A 15 -7.32 -25.70 -2.91
N ARG A 16 -8.14 -25.04 -2.07
CA ARG A 16 -9.61 -25.06 -2.12
C ARG A 16 -10.21 -23.94 -2.95
N PHE A 17 -9.63 -22.73 -2.90
CA PHE A 17 -10.20 -21.53 -3.51
C PHE A 17 -9.27 -20.94 -4.60
N GLY A 18 -9.88 -20.28 -5.59
CA GLY A 18 -9.19 -19.47 -6.56
C GLY A 18 -9.65 -18.01 -6.51
N ALA A 19 -8.90 -17.13 -7.16
CA ALA A 19 -9.27 -15.73 -7.32
C ALA A 19 -9.27 -15.36 -8.80
N VAL A 20 -10.28 -14.60 -9.23
CA VAL A 20 -10.38 -14.01 -10.56
C VAL A 20 -10.46 -12.50 -10.42
N ILE A 21 -9.42 -11.79 -10.87
CA ILE A 21 -9.33 -10.34 -10.84
C ILE A 21 -9.71 -9.80 -12.22
N LEU A 22 -10.75 -8.96 -12.28
CA LEU A 22 -11.29 -8.43 -13.54
C LEU A 22 -10.64 -7.07 -13.85
N ALA A 23 -9.71 -7.04 -14.80
CA ALA A 23 -8.95 -5.86 -15.21
C ALA A 23 -9.05 -5.55 -16.70
N ALA A 24 -10.08 -6.05 -17.39
CA ALA A 24 -10.26 -5.92 -18.84
C ALA A 24 -11.01 -4.66 -19.30
N GLY A 25 -11.52 -3.85 -18.37
CA GLY A 25 -12.41 -2.72 -18.64
C GLY A 25 -11.76 -1.54 -19.37
N LEU A 26 -12.59 -0.76 -20.10
CA LEU A 26 -12.17 0.41 -20.89
C LEU A 26 -11.80 1.63 -20.06
N SER A 27 -12.13 1.67 -18.76
CA SER A 27 -11.94 2.85 -17.89
C SER A 27 -12.55 4.14 -18.45
N SER A 28 -13.68 4.05 -19.20
CA SER A 28 -14.21 5.12 -20.04
C SER A 28 -14.65 6.38 -19.29
N ARG A 29 -15.02 6.27 -18.01
CA ARG A 29 -15.42 7.40 -17.15
C ARG A 29 -14.24 8.04 -16.43
N MET A 30 -13.11 7.33 -16.35
CA MET A 30 -11.84 7.81 -15.80
C MET A 30 -10.94 8.25 -16.95
N LYS A 31 -10.19 9.34 -16.74
CA LYS A 31 -9.14 9.75 -17.72
C LYS A 31 -7.94 8.79 -17.71
N ASP A 32 -7.77 8.10 -16.59
CA ASP A 32 -6.62 7.23 -16.32
C ASP A 32 -7.02 5.75 -16.34
N PHE A 33 -6.03 4.90 -16.60
CA PHE A 33 -6.23 3.46 -16.65
C PHE A 33 -6.30 2.87 -15.23
N LYS A 34 -7.51 2.57 -14.77
CA LYS A 34 -7.84 2.15 -13.39
C LYS A 34 -6.89 1.12 -12.77
N PRO A 35 -6.51 0.01 -13.47
CA PRO A 35 -5.63 -0.99 -12.87
C PRO A 35 -4.28 -0.45 -12.40
N LEU A 36 -3.80 0.65 -12.99
CA LEU A 36 -2.52 1.28 -12.67
C LEU A 36 -2.65 2.48 -11.73
N LEU A 37 -3.85 2.83 -11.29
CA LEU A 37 -4.04 3.88 -10.28
C LEU A 37 -3.42 3.43 -8.96
N HIS A 38 -2.73 4.35 -8.30
CA HIS A 38 -2.08 4.08 -7.03
C HIS A 38 -3.07 4.11 -5.86
N VAL A 39 -3.11 3.03 -5.10
CA VAL A 39 -3.95 2.86 -3.90
C VAL A 39 -3.11 2.24 -2.80
N ALA A 40 -3.02 2.90 -1.65
CA ALA A 40 -2.25 2.42 -0.49
C ALA A 40 -0.78 2.06 -0.80
N GLY A 41 -0.11 2.89 -1.61
CA GLY A 41 1.31 2.74 -1.95
C GLY A 41 1.65 1.67 -2.99
N THR A 42 0.66 1.16 -3.72
CA THR A 42 0.84 0.20 -4.83
C THR A 42 -0.19 0.46 -5.91
N THR A 43 -0.07 -0.12 -7.09
CA THR A 43 -1.15 -0.05 -8.07
C THR A 43 -2.35 -0.90 -7.61
N ALA A 44 -3.55 -0.53 -8.06
CA ALA A 44 -4.78 -1.26 -7.73
C ALA A 44 -4.67 -2.76 -8.04
N ILE A 45 -4.09 -3.11 -9.18
CA ILE A 45 -3.92 -4.51 -9.58
C ILE A 45 -2.92 -5.25 -8.69
N GLU A 46 -1.75 -4.67 -8.40
CA GLU A 46 -0.76 -5.28 -7.52
C GLU A 46 -1.30 -5.44 -6.09
N GLY A 47 -2.00 -4.42 -5.58
CA GLY A 47 -2.60 -4.45 -4.25
C GLY A 47 -3.61 -5.59 -4.07
N LEU A 48 -4.45 -5.85 -5.08
CA LEU A 48 -5.40 -6.98 -5.04
C LEU A 48 -4.69 -8.33 -5.14
N ILE A 49 -3.68 -8.46 -6.01
CA ILE A 49 -2.88 -9.69 -6.12
C ILE A 49 -2.19 -10.00 -4.79
N GLU A 50 -1.55 -9.01 -4.18
CA GLU A 50 -0.88 -9.15 -2.88
C GLU A 50 -1.85 -9.54 -1.77
N SER A 51 -3.01 -8.88 -1.71
CA SER A 51 -4.04 -9.20 -0.73
C SER A 51 -4.55 -10.62 -0.88
N ALA A 52 -4.77 -11.10 -2.13
CA ALA A 52 -5.18 -12.47 -2.39
C ALA A 52 -4.12 -13.49 -1.96
N LYS A 53 -2.83 -13.23 -2.28
CA LYS A 53 -1.72 -14.08 -1.81
C LYS A 53 -1.62 -14.12 -0.29
N ALA A 54 -1.72 -12.96 0.35
CA ALA A 54 -1.70 -12.85 1.82
C ALA A 54 -2.91 -13.51 2.49
N ALA A 55 -4.05 -13.60 1.79
CA ALA A 55 -5.21 -14.38 2.25
C ALA A 55 -4.99 -15.90 2.16
N GLY A 56 -3.93 -16.35 1.49
CA GLY A 56 -3.60 -17.76 1.29
C GLY A 56 -4.07 -18.32 -0.06
N ILE A 57 -4.56 -17.47 -0.98
CA ILE A 57 -4.98 -17.90 -2.32
C ILE A 57 -3.76 -17.97 -3.23
N THR A 58 -3.44 -19.15 -3.74
CA THR A 58 -2.29 -19.37 -4.62
C THR A 58 -2.66 -19.40 -6.11
N ASP A 59 -3.91 -19.72 -6.43
CA ASP A 59 -4.41 -19.77 -7.80
C ASP A 59 -5.14 -18.47 -8.14
N ILE A 60 -4.42 -17.52 -8.73
CA ILE A 60 -4.90 -16.19 -9.07
C ILE A 60 -4.86 -16.00 -10.58
N THR A 61 -6.00 -15.66 -11.17
CA THR A 61 -6.15 -15.35 -12.59
C THR A 61 -6.55 -13.90 -12.76
N VAL A 62 -5.76 -13.13 -13.51
CA VAL A 62 -6.07 -11.76 -13.89
C VAL A 62 -6.61 -11.73 -15.29
N VAL A 63 -7.83 -11.20 -15.46
CA VAL A 63 -8.46 -11.05 -16.78
C VAL A 63 -8.05 -9.70 -17.36
N THR A 64 -7.35 -9.74 -18.50
CA THR A 64 -6.93 -8.55 -19.24
C THR A 64 -7.78 -8.35 -20.50
N GLY A 65 -7.77 -7.13 -21.04
CA GLY A 65 -8.48 -6.75 -22.25
C GLY A 65 -7.90 -5.47 -22.84
N HIS A 66 -8.52 -4.32 -22.55
CA HIS A 66 -7.99 -3.03 -22.96
C HIS A 66 -6.63 -2.74 -22.29
N ASN A 67 -5.67 -2.20 -23.07
CA ASN A 67 -4.31 -1.89 -22.60
C ASN A 67 -3.57 -3.08 -21.95
N ARG A 68 -3.79 -4.29 -22.46
CA ARG A 68 -3.14 -5.52 -21.99
C ARG A 68 -1.63 -5.39 -21.88
N GLU A 69 -1.02 -4.72 -22.86
CA GLU A 69 0.44 -4.52 -22.94
C GLU A 69 1.04 -3.80 -21.73
N LYS A 70 0.23 -3.00 -21.01
CA LYS A 70 0.65 -2.32 -19.78
C LYS A 70 0.55 -3.22 -18.56
N LEU A 71 -0.37 -4.21 -18.58
CA LEU A 71 -0.61 -5.10 -17.44
C LEU A 71 0.22 -6.38 -17.49
N ALA A 72 0.47 -6.91 -18.69
CA ALA A 72 1.16 -8.20 -18.85
C ALA A 72 2.52 -8.27 -18.13
N PRO A 73 3.39 -7.23 -18.16
CA PRO A 73 4.66 -7.26 -17.41
C PRO A 73 4.45 -7.33 -15.90
N ILE A 74 3.46 -6.61 -15.36
CA ILE A 74 3.14 -6.56 -13.92
C ILE A 74 2.60 -7.93 -13.48
N ILE A 75 1.67 -8.50 -14.24
CA ILE A 75 1.08 -9.81 -13.96
C ILE A 75 2.15 -10.90 -13.94
N ALA A 76 3.08 -10.85 -14.93
CA ALA A 76 4.22 -11.77 -14.99
C ALA A 76 5.16 -11.60 -13.80
N ALA A 77 5.49 -10.37 -13.41
CA ALA A 77 6.32 -10.07 -12.23
C ALA A 77 5.65 -10.54 -10.93
N CYS A 78 4.32 -10.42 -10.83
CA CYS A 78 3.56 -10.97 -9.72
C CYS A 78 3.48 -12.51 -9.72
N GLY A 79 3.89 -13.20 -10.79
CA GLY A 79 3.85 -14.66 -10.89
C GLY A 79 2.43 -15.24 -10.83
N VAL A 80 1.44 -14.56 -11.42
CA VAL A 80 0.04 -15.00 -11.49
C VAL A 80 -0.40 -15.23 -12.93
N ARG A 81 -1.51 -15.94 -13.13
CA ARG A 81 -2.02 -16.28 -14.47
C ARG A 81 -2.67 -15.09 -15.13
N GLU A 82 -2.36 -14.85 -16.41
CA GLU A 82 -3.12 -13.95 -17.28
C GLU A 82 -4.16 -14.72 -18.10
N ALA A 83 -5.38 -14.16 -18.20
CA ALA A 83 -6.42 -14.60 -19.11
C ALA A 83 -6.84 -13.41 -20.00
N PHE A 84 -6.45 -13.43 -21.27
CA PHE A 84 -6.83 -12.36 -22.20
C PHE A 84 -8.26 -12.56 -22.72
N ASN A 85 -9.12 -11.56 -22.52
CA ASN A 85 -10.46 -11.53 -23.06
C ASN A 85 -10.48 -10.71 -24.36
N GLU A 86 -10.55 -11.38 -25.50
CA GLU A 86 -10.65 -10.73 -26.82
C GLU A 86 -11.96 -9.93 -26.96
N ASN A 87 -13.02 -10.40 -26.29
CA ASN A 87 -14.37 -9.83 -26.33
C ASN A 87 -14.63 -8.85 -25.19
N TYR A 88 -13.60 -8.19 -24.65
CA TYR A 88 -13.74 -7.27 -23.50
C TYR A 88 -14.73 -6.11 -23.75
N ARG A 89 -15.02 -5.79 -25.02
CA ARG A 89 -16.00 -4.76 -25.40
C ARG A 89 -17.45 -5.18 -25.19
N ASP A 90 -17.71 -6.47 -25.05
CA ASP A 90 -19.05 -7.04 -24.83
C ASP A 90 -19.48 -6.90 -23.34
N GLY A 91 -18.67 -6.21 -22.54
CA GLY A 91 -18.97 -5.88 -21.15
C GLY A 91 -18.35 -6.82 -20.12
N MET A 92 -18.60 -6.52 -18.86
CA MET A 92 -17.97 -7.21 -17.71
C MET A 92 -18.26 -8.72 -17.72
N PHE A 93 -19.45 -9.13 -18.18
CA PHE A 93 -19.84 -10.54 -18.14
C PHE A 93 -18.96 -11.43 -19.03
N SER A 94 -18.51 -10.92 -20.19
CA SER A 94 -17.54 -11.62 -21.04
C SER A 94 -16.21 -11.87 -20.31
N SER A 95 -15.77 -10.89 -19.52
CA SER A 95 -14.55 -11.01 -18.71
C SER A 95 -14.71 -12.02 -17.57
N ILE A 96 -15.88 -12.05 -16.93
CA ILE A 96 -16.19 -13.07 -15.92
C ILE A 96 -16.11 -14.46 -16.49
N LYS A 97 -16.75 -14.72 -17.65
CA LYS A 97 -16.67 -16.02 -18.34
C LYS A 97 -15.22 -16.41 -18.64
N THR A 98 -14.46 -15.49 -19.26
CA THR A 98 -13.04 -15.73 -19.60
C THR A 98 -12.22 -16.09 -18.38
N GLY A 99 -12.39 -15.35 -17.28
CA GLY A 99 -11.65 -15.56 -16.04
C GLY A 99 -12.00 -16.90 -15.36
N LEU A 100 -13.27 -17.22 -15.29
CA LEU A 100 -13.73 -18.47 -14.68
C LEU A 100 -13.29 -19.70 -15.50
N VAL A 101 -13.35 -19.66 -16.83
CA VAL A 101 -12.83 -20.73 -17.70
C VAL A 101 -11.33 -20.93 -17.48
N ALA A 102 -10.56 -19.85 -17.42
CA ALA A 102 -9.12 -19.93 -17.21
C ALA A 102 -8.75 -20.43 -15.81
N ALA A 103 -9.50 -20.04 -14.78
CA ALA A 103 -9.26 -20.42 -13.39
C ALA A 103 -9.73 -21.86 -13.09
N ALA A 104 -10.85 -22.27 -13.65
CA ALA A 104 -11.41 -23.61 -13.42
C ALA A 104 -10.73 -24.71 -14.23
N GLY A 105 -9.92 -24.36 -15.25
CA GLY A 105 -9.28 -25.28 -16.18
C GLY A 105 -10.23 -25.69 -17.33
N ARG A 106 -9.65 -26.28 -18.40
CA ARG A 106 -10.42 -26.64 -19.60
C ARG A 106 -11.52 -27.69 -19.35
N ASP A 107 -11.47 -28.38 -18.23
CA ASP A 107 -12.44 -29.41 -17.87
C ASP A 107 -13.77 -28.85 -17.32
N ALA A 108 -13.84 -27.55 -17.05
CA ALA A 108 -15.05 -26.91 -16.54
C ALA A 108 -16.13 -26.63 -17.60
N ALA A 109 -15.80 -26.78 -18.90
CA ALA A 109 -16.78 -26.62 -19.98
C ALA A 109 -17.54 -27.90 -20.31
N GLY A 110 -17.33 -28.96 -19.55
CA GLY A 110 -18.03 -30.24 -19.73
C GLY A 110 -17.21 -31.40 -19.18
N PHE A 111 -17.72 -32.04 -18.13
CA PHE A 111 -17.29 -33.30 -17.55
C PHE A 111 -16.01 -33.32 -16.70
N CYS A 112 -16.17 -33.34 -15.38
CA CYS A 112 -15.33 -34.18 -14.54
C CYS A 112 -15.57 -35.65 -14.94
N SER A 113 -14.72 -36.19 -15.77
CA SER A 113 -14.59 -37.63 -15.83
C SER A 113 -13.74 -38.04 -14.62
N ASP A 114 -14.35 -38.70 -13.67
CA ASP A 114 -13.69 -39.48 -12.63
C ASP A 114 -12.89 -40.61 -13.27
N SER A 115 -11.76 -40.29 -13.88
CA SER A 115 -10.82 -41.30 -14.40
C SER A 115 -9.44 -41.00 -13.82
N PRO A 116 -8.94 -41.82 -12.89
CA PRO A 116 -7.60 -41.70 -12.33
C PRO A 116 -6.54 -42.32 -13.22
N GLU A 117 -6.44 -41.88 -14.47
CA GLU A 117 -5.39 -42.37 -15.40
C GLU A 117 -4.74 -41.20 -16.13
N SER A 118 -3.92 -40.43 -15.47
CA SER A 118 -2.68 -39.83 -16.00
C SER A 118 -1.90 -39.23 -14.84
N GLY A 119 -0.73 -39.79 -14.54
CA GLY A 119 0.13 -39.48 -13.41
C GLY A 119 0.81 -38.12 -13.47
N THR A 120 0.03 -37.05 -13.32
CA THR A 120 0.50 -35.72 -12.92
C THR A 120 -0.11 -35.40 -11.56
N ALA A 121 0.73 -35.06 -10.59
CA ALA A 121 0.38 -34.82 -9.20
C ALA A 121 -0.90 -33.98 -9.07
N GLY A 122 -1.92 -34.52 -8.37
CA GLY A 122 -3.29 -34.04 -8.30
C GLY A 122 -3.41 -32.55 -7.99
N THR A 123 -3.88 -31.77 -8.96
CA THR A 123 -4.48 -30.47 -8.73
C THR A 123 -5.84 -30.73 -8.07
N ALA A 124 -5.92 -30.55 -6.75
CA ALA A 124 -7.19 -30.63 -6.02
C ALA A 124 -8.20 -29.69 -6.71
N CYS A 125 -9.40 -30.23 -7.01
CA CYS A 125 -10.46 -29.47 -7.65
C CYS A 125 -10.90 -28.31 -6.74
N LYS A 126 -10.85 -27.06 -7.26
CA LYS A 126 -11.27 -25.88 -6.47
C LYS A 126 -12.77 -25.97 -6.12
N GLU A 127 -13.10 -25.52 -4.92
CA GLU A 127 -14.48 -25.44 -4.46
C GLU A 127 -15.22 -24.23 -5.03
N GLY A 128 -14.48 -23.15 -5.35
CA GLY A 128 -15.02 -21.96 -5.98
C GLY A 128 -14.01 -20.83 -6.12
N PHE A 129 -14.50 -19.68 -6.55
CA PHE A 129 -13.67 -18.55 -6.98
C PHE A 129 -14.18 -17.24 -6.39
N LEU A 130 -13.26 -16.40 -5.89
CA LEU A 130 -13.55 -15.02 -5.53
C LEU A 130 -13.40 -14.14 -6.75
N LEU A 131 -14.49 -13.51 -7.19
CA LEU A 131 -14.48 -12.49 -8.24
C LEU A 131 -14.20 -11.12 -7.63
N MET A 132 -13.14 -10.49 -8.10
CA MET A 132 -12.66 -9.20 -7.60
C MET A 132 -12.49 -8.22 -8.76
N PRO A 133 -13.39 -7.25 -8.93
CA PRO A 133 -13.17 -6.17 -9.88
C PRO A 133 -11.98 -5.30 -9.46
N VAL A 134 -11.14 -4.90 -10.41
CA VAL A 134 -9.96 -4.07 -10.13
C VAL A 134 -10.31 -2.65 -9.66
N ASP A 135 -11.52 -2.20 -9.98
CA ASP A 135 -12.06 -0.92 -9.51
C ASP A 135 -12.48 -0.94 -8.03
N CYS A 136 -12.55 -2.11 -7.39
CA CYS A 136 -12.73 -2.26 -5.94
C CYS A 136 -11.39 -2.64 -5.27
N PRO A 137 -10.41 -1.74 -5.18
CA PRO A 137 -9.03 -2.07 -4.80
C PRO A 137 -8.84 -2.31 -3.30
N LEU A 138 -9.86 -2.01 -2.48
CA LEU A 138 -9.79 -2.08 -1.01
C LEU A 138 -10.31 -3.40 -0.42
N ILE A 139 -10.41 -4.44 -1.23
CA ILE A 139 -10.75 -5.78 -0.75
C ILE A 139 -9.58 -6.31 0.10
N SER A 140 -9.77 -6.35 1.43
CA SER A 140 -8.71 -6.71 2.38
C SER A 140 -8.49 -8.22 2.48
N VAL A 141 -7.35 -8.60 3.02
CA VAL A 141 -7.03 -9.99 3.41
C VAL A 141 -8.10 -10.58 4.31
N ARG A 142 -8.56 -9.79 5.29
CA ARG A 142 -9.57 -10.20 6.25
C ARG A 142 -10.91 -10.48 5.57
N VAL A 143 -11.35 -9.58 4.69
CA VAL A 143 -12.60 -9.78 3.92
C VAL A 143 -12.54 -11.08 3.12
N MET A 144 -11.43 -11.35 2.40
CA MET A 144 -11.28 -12.58 1.63
C MET A 144 -11.35 -13.83 2.52
N ARG A 145 -10.68 -13.82 3.68
CA ARG A 145 -10.72 -14.94 4.64
C ARG A 145 -12.11 -15.15 5.21
N MET A 146 -12.79 -14.09 5.63
CA MET A 146 -14.19 -14.18 6.11
C MET A 146 -15.12 -14.77 5.06
N MET A 147 -14.92 -14.42 3.78
CA MET A 147 -15.69 -15.00 2.68
C MET A 147 -15.45 -16.50 2.55
N MET A 148 -14.17 -16.93 2.54
CA MET A 148 -13.81 -18.36 2.42
C MET A 148 -14.30 -19.18 3.61
N ASP A 149 -14.20 -18.64 4.84
CA ASP A 149 -14.73 -19.28 6.04
C ASP A 149 -16.26 -19.45 5.98
N ALA A 150 -16.96 -18.37 5.63
CA ALA A 150 -18.43 -18.37 5.59
C ALA A 150 -19.02 -19.37 4.59
N VAL A 151 -18.37 -19.53 3.41
CA VAL A 151 -18.82 -20.52 2.42
C VAL A 151 -18.45 -21.94 2.84
N SER A 152 -17.33 -22.12 3.54
CA SER A 152 -16.94 -23.43 4.07
C SER A 152 -17.91 -23.94 5.14
N GLU A 153 -18.38 -23.05 6.03
CA GLU A 153 -19.20 -23.44 7.17
C GLU A 153 -20.69 -23.58 6.85
N LYS A 154 -21.25 -22.70 6.00
CA LYS A 154 -22.71 -22.56 5.87
C LYS A 154 -23.33 -23.30 4.68
N ALA A 155 -22.63 -23.44 3.59
CA ALA A 155 -23.25 -23.82 2.33
C ALA A 155 -22.69 -25.08 1.68
N GLY A 156 -21.72 -25.75 2.29
CA GLY A 156 -21.03 -26.85 1.62
C GLY A 156 -20.47 -26.41 0.27
N ASN A 157 -20.09 -25.13 0.16
CA ASN A 157 -19.49 -24.47 -1.01
C ASN A 157 -20.35 -24.35 -2.28
N THR A 158 -21.66 -24.64 -2.22
CA THR A 158 -22.54 -24.68 -3.40
C THR A 158 -23.37 -23.41 -3.62
N ALA A 159 -23.39 -22.45 -2.68
CA ALA A 159 -24.12 -21.20 -2.81
C ALA A 159 -23.21 -20.03 -3.17
N PHE A 160 -23.73 -19.05 -3.92
CA PHE A 160 -23.08 -17.75 -4.07
C PHE A 160 -22.97 -17.04 -2.72
N ALA A 161 -21.89 -16.26 -2.55
CA ALA A 161 -21.76 -15.38 -1.38
C ALA A 161 -21.18 -14.03 -1.81
N ALA A 162 -21.60 -12.95 -1.16
CA ALA A 162 -21.08 -11.61 -1.40
C ALA A 162 -20.64 -10.98 -0.08
N ALA A 163 -19.50 -10.31 -0.07
CA ALA A 163 -19.13 -9.44 1.03
C ALA A 163 -20.18 -8.35 1.20
N ALA A 164 -20.43 -7.93 2.44
CA ALA A 164 -21.41 -6.91 2.77
C ALA A 164 -20.90 -6.02 3.90
N PHE A 165 -21.35 -4.77 3.86
CA PHE A 165 -21.16 -3.80 4.93
C PHE A 165 -22.48 -3.07 5.16
N GLU A 166 -22.97 -3.07 6.40
CA GLU A 166 -24.26 -2.49 6.79
C GLU A 166 -25.43 -2.96 5.89
N GLY A 167 -25.45 -4.25 5.56
CA GLY A 167 -26.49 -4.88 4.73
C GLY A 167 -26.37 -4.61 3.23
N LYS A 168 -25.45 -3.74 2.77
CA LYS A 168 -25.20 -3.49 1.35
C LYS A 168 -24.22 -4.52 0.80
N LYS A 169 -24.55 -5.10 -0.36
CA LYS A 169 -23.67 -6.06 -1.05
C LYS A 169 -22.49 -5.33 -1.70
N GLY A 170 -21.28 -5.87 -1.54
CA GLY A 170 -20.04 -5.40 -2.15
C GLY A 170 -19.22 -6.54 -2.73
N HIS A 171 -17.91 -6.36 -2.76
CA HIS A 171 -16.93 -7.31 -3.30
C HIS A 171 -15.98 -7.83 -2.20
N PRO A 172 -15.44 -9.08 -2.38
CA PRO A 172 -15.59 -9.99 -3.53
C PRO A 172 -16.95 -10.69 -3.57
N LEU A 173 -17.29 -11.21 -4.76
CA LEU A 173 -18.36 -12.18 -4.93
C LEU A 173 -17.75 -13.59 -5.01
N TYR A 174 -18.19 -14.51 -4.20
CA TYR A 174 -17.84 -15.91 -4.32
C TYR A 174 -18.76 -16.61 -5.32
N VAL A 175 -18.16 -17.31 -6.27
CA VAL A 175 -18.82 -18.17 -7.27
C VAL A 175 -18.48 -19.61 -6.94
N PRO A 176 -19.46 -20.46 -6.59
CA PRO A 176 -19.22 -21.87 -6.39
C PRO A 176 -18.84 -22.56 -7.72
N ARG A 177 -18.00 -23.58 -7.68
CA ARG A 177 -17.53 -24.27 -8.87
C ARG A 177 -18.67 -24.81 -9.74
N GLU A 178 -19.71 -25.32 -9.11
CA GLU A 178 -20.88 -25.90 -9.77
C GLU A 178 -21.62 -24.88 -10.66
N ALA A 179 -21.56 -23.59 -10.32
CA ALA A 179 -22.20 -22.53 -11.11
C ALA A 179 -21.37 -22.11 -12.32
N VAL A 180 -20.11 -22.50 -12.42
CA VAL A 180 -19.22 -22.07 -13.54
C VAL A 180 -19.77 -22.48 -14.88
N ALA A 181 -20.25 -23.71 -15.05
CA ALA A 181 -20.80 -24.22 -16.30
C ALA A 181 -22.05 -23.42 -16.72
N GLU A 182 -22.97 -23.13 -15.80
CA GLU A 182 -24.16 -22.30 -16.04
C GLU A 182 -23.74 -20.88 -16.46
N ILE A 183 -22.79 -20.24 -15.74
CA ILE A 183 -22.33 -18.91 -16.07
C ILE A 183 -21.72 -18.86 -17.48
N CYS A 184 -20.88 -19.83 -17.82
CA CYS A 184 -20.21 -19.88 -19.12
C CYS A 184 -21.16 -20.09 -20.28
N SER A 185 -22.23 -20.87 -20.10
CA SER A 185 -23.24 -21.15 -21.13
C SER A 185 -24.37 -20.10 -21.22
N TYR A 186 -24.47 -19.20 -20.25
CA TYR A 186 -25.56 -18.22 -20.21
C TYR A 186 -25.39 -17.12 -21.27
N GLU A 187 -26.37 -17.02 -22.18
CA GLU A 187 -26.40 -16.01 -23.28
C GLU A 187 -27.54 -14.99 -23.09
N GLY A 188 -28.30 -15.07 -21.99
CA GLY A 188 -29.44 -14.20 -21.75
C GLY A 188 -29.04 -12.79 -21.27
N PRO A 189 -29.99 -11.84 -21.23
CA PRO A 189 -29.76 -10.50 -20.70
C PRO A 189 -29.52 -10.52 -19.18
N GLY A 190 -28.87 -9.46 -18.66
CA GLY A 190 -28.63 -9.29 -17.21
C GLY A 190 -27.36 -9.96 -16.69
N GLY A 191 -26.68 -10.76 -17.51
CA GLY A 191 -25.38 -11.33 -17.17
C GLY A 191 -25.39 -12.13 -15.85
N LEU A 192 -24.36 -11.93 -15.02
CA LEU A 192 -24.22 -12.64 -13.75
C LEU A 192 -25.36 -12.33 -12.77
N THR A 193 -25.89 -11.12 -12.76
CA THR A 193 -27.02 -10.72 -11.92
C THR A 193 -28.26 -11.58 -12.19
N ALA A 194 -28.56 -11.86 -13.46
CA ALA A 194 -29.71 -12.71 -13.82
C ALA A 194 -29.58 -14.16 -13.30
N ILE A 195 -28.36 -14.62 -13.07
CA ILE A 195 -28.10 -15.94 -12.49
C ILE A 195 -28.21 -15.86 -10.96
N THR A 196 -27.58 -14.88 -10.35
CA THR A 196 -27.57 -14.72 -8.87
C THR A 196 -28.94 -14.36 -8.30
N ASP A 197 -29.82 -13.68 -9.06
CA ASP A 197 -31.16 -13.33 -8.61
C ASP A 197 -32.12 -14.54 -8.55
N ARG A 198 -31.75 -15.66 -9.19
CA ARG A 198 -32.56 -16.90 -9.19
C ARG A 198 -32.29 -17.81 -7.97
N GLN A 199 -31.29 -17.49 -7.18
CA GLN A 199 -30.87 -18.31 -6.04
C GLN A 199 -30.40 -17.46 -4.87
N PRO A 200 -30.44 -17.98 -3.63
CA PRO A 200 -30.00 -17.22 -2.47
C PRO A 200 -28.50 -16.93 -2.55
N VAL A 201 -28.15 -15.68 -2.29
CA VAL A 201 -26.76 -15.23 -2.13
C VAL A 201 -26.49 -15.01 -0.65
N ILE A 202 -25.53 -15.70 -0.08
CA ILE A 202 -25.10 -15.52 1.30
C ILE A 202 -24.47 -14.14 1.42
N ARG A 203 -24.97 -13.32 2.34
CA ARG A 203 -24.34 -12.04 2.70
C ARG A 203 -23.38 -12.27 3.85
N VAL A 204 -22.12 -11.94 3.64
CA VAL A 204 -21.07 -12.02 4.66
C VAL A 204 -20.79 -10.61 5.17
N GLU A 205 -21.35 -10.26 6.30
CA GLU A 205 -21.10 -8.96 6.94
C GLU A 205 -19.65 -8.90 7.42
N THR A 206 -18.84 -8.05 6.77
CA THR A 206 -17.40 -7.99 6.99
C THR A 206 -17.00 -6.99 8.05
N GLY A 207 -17.85 -5.99 8.30
CA GLY A 207 -17.51 -4.84 9.14
C GLY A 207 -16.48 -3.90 8.48
N GLU A 208 -16.21 -4.05 7.18
CA GLU A 208 -15.25 -3.24 6.44
C GLU A 208 -15.93 -2.55 5.25
N GLU A 209 -16.04 -1.21 5.32
CA GLU A 209 -16.61 -0.37 4.28
C GLU A 209 -15.87 -0.49 2.93
N GLY A 210 -14.55 -0.79 2.97
CA GLY A 210 -13.71 -0.94 1.79
C GLY A 210 -14.24 -1.95 0.75
N CYS A 211 -15.07 -2.91 1.15
CA CYS A 211 -15.70 -3.86 0.24
C CYS A 211 -16.79 -3.23 -0.67
N LEU A 212 -17.24 -2.01 -0.36
CA LEU A 212 -18.25 -1.26 -1.12
C LEU A 212 -17.65 -0.18 -2.03
N LEU A 213 -16.40 0.23 -1.77
CA LEU A 213 -15.79 1.37 -2.43
C LEU A 213 -15.23 0.98 -3.80
N ASP A 214 -15.61 1.74 -4.82
CA ASP A 214 -15.12 1.58 -6.18
C ASP A 214 -14.56 2.91 -6.74
N MET A 215 -13.71 2.80 -7.76
CA MET A 215 -13.14 3.94 -8.47
C MET A 215 -13.71 4.06 -9.90
N ASP A 216 -15.03 3.95 -10.02
CA ASP A 216 -15.71 4.10 -11.30
C ASP A 216 -15.65 5.53 -11.85
N THR A 217 -15.55 6.51 -10.96
CA THR A 217 -15.45 7.94 -11.26
C THR A 217 -14.25 8.58 -10.57
N PRO A 218 -13.80 9.78 -11.01
CA PRO A 218 -12.78 10.54 -10.31
C PRO A 218 -13.12 10.80 -8.83
N GLU A 219 -14.38 11.05 -8.52
CA GLU A 219 -14.89 11.26 -7.16
C GLU A 219 -14.74 9.97 -6.33
N GLY A 220 -15.14 8.81 -6.86
CA GLY A 220 -14.97 7.52 -6.20
C GLY A 220 -13.49 7.19 -5.91
N TYR A 221 -12.59 7.61 -6.80
CA TYR A 221 -11.16 7.47 -6.54
C TYR A 221 -10.67 8.37 -5.40
N GLU A 222 -11.18 9.62 -5.30
CA GLU A 222 -10.90 10.50 -4.15
C GLU A 222 -11.46 9.91 -2.85
N ASP A 223 -12.66 9.32 -2.87
CA ASP A 223 -13.23 8.62 -1.71
C ASP A 223 -12.35 7.45 -1.25
N ILE A 224 -11.81 6.67 -2.20
CA ILE A 224 -10.85 5.60 -1.91
C ILE A 224 -9.58 6.16 -1.25
N LYS A 225 -9.02 7.26 -1.76
CA LYS A 225 -7.85 7.90 -1.18
C LYS A 225 -8.12 8.39 0.24
N ALA A 226 -9.26 9.02 0.46
CA ALA A 226 -9.70 9.45 1.78
C ALA A 226 -9.89 8.29 2.75
N PHE A 227 -10.46 7.17 2.28
CA PHE A 227 -10.61 5.96 3.08
C PHE A 227 -9.25 5.34 3.46
N VAL A 228 -8.32 5.27 2.51
CA VAL A 228 -6.95 4.79 2.77
C VAL A 228 -6.24 5.65 3.81
N ALA A 229 -6.42 6.97 3.74
CA ALA A 229 -5.87 7.90 4.71
C ALA A 229 -6.38 7.65 6.15
N LYS A 230 -7.58 7.05 6.30
CA LYS A 230 -8.16 6.67 7.60
C LYS A 230 -7.59 5.37 8.21
N GLY A 231 -6.56 4.76 7.60
CA GLY A 231 -5.83 3.66 8.23
C GLY A 231 -5.83 2.29 7.51
N PHE A 232 -6.38 2.18 6.28
CA PHE A 232 -6.31 0.91 5.54
C PHE A 232 -4.86 0.46 5.22
N ALA A 233 -3.93 1.40 5.11
CA ALA A 233 -2.51 1.15 4.89
C ALA A 233 -1.82 0.40 6.05
N ARG A 234 -2.40 0.45 7.26
CA ARG A 234 -1.84 -0.07 8.50
C ARG A 234 -1.52 -1.57 8.44
N GLU A 235 -2.48 -2.41 8.08
CA GLU A 235 -2.29 -3.87 8.10
C GLU A 235 -1.16 -4.36 7.17
N LYS A 236 -0.92 -3.64 6.07
CA LYS A 236 0.10 -4.03 5.08
C LYS A 236 1.52 -3.64 5.49
N LEU A 237 1.69 -2.49 6.17
CA LEU A 237 3.00 -2.05 6.65
C LEU A 237 3.44 -2.80 7.91
N GLU A 238 2.52 -3.12 8.82
CA GLU A 238 2.82 -3.91 10.03
C GLU A 238 3.50 -5.24 9.69
N LEU A 239 3.07 -5.94 8.64
CA LEU A 239 3.67 -7.21 8.23
C LEU A 239 5.09 -7.06 7.70
N LEU A 240 5.39 -5.95 7.02
CA LEU A 240 6.70 -5.68 6.42
C LEU A 240 7.68 -5.07 7.42
N THR A 241 7.20 -4.32 8.41
CA THR A 241 8.04 -3.67 9.43
C THR A 241 8.20 -4.51 10.69
N ALA A 242 7.38 -5.55 10.88
CA ALA A 242 7.50 -6.47 12.00
C ALA A 242 8.90 -7.06 12.03
N ARG A 243 9.71 -6.77 13.07
CA ARG A 243 11.09 -7.19 13.29
C ARG A 243 12.18 -6.25 12.74
N LYS A 244 11.84 -5.11 12.13
CA LYS A 244 12.83 -4.14 11.63
C LYS A 244 12.86 -2.90 12.53
N ARG A 245 14.07 -2.39 12.83
CA ARG A 245 14.23 -1.04 13.36
C ARG A 245 14.35 -0.07 12.20
N ILE A 246 13.59 1.00 12.27
CA ILE A 246 13.54 2.00 11.21
C ILE A 246 14.03 3.33 11.78
N PHE A 247 15.15 3.81 11.26
CA PHE A 247 15.68 5.12 11.57
C PHE A 247 15.17 6.12 10.54
N LEU A 248 14.26 6.98 10.95
CA LEU A 248 13.76 8.09 10.17
C LEU A 248 14.60 9.32 10.48
N VAL A 249 15.34 9.82 9.49
CA VAL A 249 16.34 10.89 9.66
C VAL A 249 15.93 12.07 8.80
N ARG A 250 15.72 13.26 9.41
CA ARG A 250 15.59 14.50 8.65
C ARG A 250 16.97 15.03 8.30
N HIS A 251 17.15 15.44 7.02
CA HIS A 251 18.39 16.07 6.57
C HIS A 251 18.79 17.24 7.47
N GLY A 252 20.09 17.57 7.49
CA GLY A 252 20.64 18.71 8.24
C GLY A 252 20.13 20.05 7.71
N GLU A 253 20.53 21.12 8.40
CA GLU A 253 20.19 22.49 8.04
C GLU A 253 20.65 22.84 6.62
N THR A 254 19.81 23.56 5.89
CA THR A 254 20.10 24.03 4.53
C THR A 254 20.65 25.43 4.53
N ARG A 255 21.29 25.83 3.42
CA ARG A 255 21.70 27.23 3.25
C ARG A 255 20.48 28.14 3.35
N GLN A 256 20.63 29.22 4.13
CA GLN A 256 19.58 30.22 4.27
C GLN A 256 19.44 31.05 2.98
N HIS A 257 18.21 31.44 2.71
CA HIS A 257 17.85 32.42 1.70
C HIS A 257 17.69 33.81 2.32
N GLU A 258 17.74 34.86 1.51
CA GLU A 258 17.55 36.24 1.98
C GLU A 258 16.15 36.47 2.57
N GLU A 259 15.16 35.69 2.11
CA GLU A 259 13.80 35.68 2.60
C GLU A 259 13.22 34.25 2.64
N PRO A 260 12.18 33.99 3.45
CA PRO A 260 11.52 32.70 3.50
C PRO A 260 10.97 32.26 2.15
N MET A 261 11.20 30.99 1.79
CA MET A 261 10.83 30.41 0.50
C MET A 261 10.01 29.13 0.67
N PHE A 262 9.16 28.82 -0.31
CA PHE A 262 8.59 27.50 -0.44
C PHE A 262 9.65 26.52 -0.96
N ILE A 263 10.09 25.60 -0.10
CA ILE A 263 11.12 24.61 -0.42
C ILE A 263 10.50 23.21 -0.32
N GLY A 264 10.03 22.72 -1.45
CA GLY A 264 9.62 21.33 -1.63
C GLY A 264 10.72 20.52 -2.32
N GLN A 265 10.61 20.33 -3.63
CA GLN A 265 11.64 19.65 -4.44
C GLN A 265 12.71 20.60 -4.98
N TYR A 266 12.58 21.91 -4.75
CA TYR A 266 13.65 22.86 -5.05
C TYR A 266 14.92 22.45 -4.31
N ASP A 267 16.02 22.28 -5.05
CA ASP A 267 17.23 21.70 -4.51
C ASP A 267 18.14 22.75 -3.86
N VAL A 268 18.23 22.68 -2.54
CA VAL A 268 19.04 23.55 -1.69
C VAL A 268 20.08 22.70 -0.98
N PRO A 269 21.39 23.00 -1.08
CA PRO A 269 22.43 22.23 -0.41
C PRO A 269 22.45 22.47 1.11
N LEU A 270 23.13 21.60 1.86
CA LEU A 270 23.38 21.79 3.27
C LEU A 270 24.17 23.08 3.55
N SER A 271 23.92 23.66 4.71
CA SER A 271 24.79 24.65 5.33
C SER A 271 25.98 23.97 6.02
N ASP A 272 26.96 24.76 6.50
CA ASP A 272 28.06 24.20 7.31
C ASP A 272 27.51 23.62 8.63
N GLU A 273 26.53 24.27 9.22
CA GLU A 273 25.80 23.75 10.39
C GLU A 273 25.10 22.42 10.10
N GLY A 274 24.44 22.32 8.92
CA GLY A 274 23.79 21.07 8.51
C GLY A 274 24.75 19.90 8.35
N ARG A 275 25.99 20.15 7.90
CA ARG A 275 27.04 19.12 7.85
C ARG A 275 27.46 18.65 9.23
N LEU A 276 27.64 19.59 10.17
CA LEU A 276 27.96 19.26 11.57
C LEU A 276 26.82 18.45 12.22
N GLN A 277 25.56 18.82 11.96
CA GLN A 277 24.40 18.05 12.42
C GLN A 277 24.43 16.63 11.85
N ALA A 278 24.74 16.46 10.56
CA ALA A 278 24.85 15.14 9.91
C ALA A 278 25.96 14.28 10.55
N GLU A 279 27.10 14.87 10.94
CA GLU A 279 28.18 14.16 11.64
C GLU A 279 27.75 13.71 13.06
N VAL A 280 26.98 14.53 13.78
CA VAL A 280 26.44 14.16 15.09
C VAL A 280 25.46 13.01 14.92
N LEU A 281 24.50 13.13 14.01
CA LEU A 281 23.56 12.05 13.67
C LEU A 281 24.26 10.75 13.31
N GLY A 282 25.30 10.82 12.47
CA GLY A 282 26.07 9.64 12.07
C GLY A 282 26.72 8.93 13.25
N ARG A 283 27.24 9.68 14.22
CA ARG A 283 27.81 9.12 15.45
C ARG A 283 26.76 8.49 16.36
N ASP A 284 25.60 9.14 16.53
CA ASP A 284 24.53 8.65 17.38
C ASP A 284 23.88 7.38 16.82
N ILE A 285 23.61 7.36 15.49
CA ILE A 285 23.10 6.17 14.80
C ILE A 285 24.11 5.03 14.89
N ALA A 286 25.39 5.32 14.64
CA ALA A 286 26.47 4.35 14.74
C ALA A 286 26.59 3.77 16.17
N ALA A 287 26.44 4.59 17.21
CA ALA A 287 26.44 4.14 18.59
C ALA A 287 25.24 3.22 18.89
N ALA A 288 24.03 3.59 18.46
CA ALA A 288 22.84 2.78 18.63
C ALA A 288 22.94 1.39 17.94
N MET A 289 23.63 1.33 16.79
CA MET A 289 23.88 0.07 16.09
C MET A 289 24.94 -0.80 16.78
N ARG A 290 25.95 -0.18 17.40
CA ARG A 290 27.07 -0.88 18.05
C ARG A 290 26.61 -1.65 19.29
N GLU A 291 25.71 -1.10 20.08
CA GLU A 291 25.17 -1.77 21.27
C GLU A 291 24.56 -3.13 20.94
N ASP A 292 23.94 -3.26 19.75
CA ASP A 292 23.36 -4.52 19.31
C ASP A 292 24.39 -5.50 18.77
N VAL A 293 25.41 -5.06 18.04
CA VAL A 293 26.49 -5.92 17.55
C VAL A 293 27.24 -6.55 18.73
N GLU A 294 27.42 -5.80 19.81
CA GLU A 294 28.04 -6.30 21.03
C GLU A 294 27.13 -7.31 21.78
N ALA A 295 25.80 -7.07 21.79
CA ALA A 295 24.81 -7.97 22.38
C ALA A 295 24.68 -9.29 21.61
N GLU A 296 24.66 -9.23 20.28
CA GLU A 296 24.63 -10.40 19.40
C GLU A 296 25.92 -11.25 19.51
N ALA A 297 27.09 -10.62 19.65
CA ALA A 297 28.36 -11.30 19.87
C ALA A 297 28.40 -12.09 21.21
N LEU A 298 27.57 -11.70 22.18
CA LEU A 298 27.38 -12.38 23.46
C LEU A 298 26.32 -13.50 23.40
N GLY A 299 25.75 -13.80 22.23
CA GLY A 299 24.72 -14.82 22.04
C GLY A 299 23.36 -14.47 22.63
N MET A 300 23.13 -13.20 22.90
CA MET A 300 21.88 -12.71 23.49
C MET A 300 20.99 -12.05 22.42
N ASP A 301 20.33 -12.85 21.58
CA ASP A 301 19.16 -12.34 20.85
C ASP A 301 18.03 -12.10 21.85
N LYS A 302 17.59 -10.85 21.97
CA LYS A 302 16.48 -10.43 22.85
C LYS A 302 15.16 -11.17 22.54
N PHE A 303 15.05 -11.88 21.41
CA PHE A 303 13.81 -12.48 20.92
C PHE A 303 13.88 -14.00 20.63
N GLY A 304 15.05 -14.66 20.82
CA GLY A 304 15.20 -16.11 20.62
C GLY A 304 14.97 -16.58 19.18
N LYS A 305 15.25 -15.71 18.18
CA LYS A 305 15.04 -15.99 16.75
C LYS A 305 16.36 -15.90 15.98
N GLU A 306 16.39 -16.47 14.77
CA GLU A 306 17.56 -16.41 13.89
C GLU A 306 18.03 -14.97 13.65
N PRO A 307 19.35 -14.70 13.64
CA PRO A 307 19.89 -13.38 13.43
C PRO A 307 19.46 -12.84 12.06
N MET A 308 19.00 -11.59 12.02
CA MET A 308 18.67 -10.92 10.77
C MET A 308 19.96 -10.38 10.10
N PRO A 309 19.99 -10.24 8.76
CA PRO A 309 21.12 -9.68 8.04
C PRO A 309 21.51 -8.29 8.55
N ALA A 310 22.81 -8.02 8.55
CA ALA A 310 23.34 -6.69 8.83
C ALA A 310 22.89 -5.69 7.74
N ILE A 311 22.88 -4.39 8.09
CA ILE A 311 22.58 -3.31 7.14
C ILE A 311 23.61 -3.31 6.00
N GLU A 312 23.13 -3.21 4.77
CA GLU A 312 23.94 -3.04 3.57
C GLU A 312 23.72 -1.68 2.90
N ARG A 313 22.58 -1.03 3.17
CA ARG A 313 22.17 0.20 2.47
C ARG A 313 21.58 1.23 3.43
N ILE A 314 21.89 2.50 3.13
CA ILE A 314 21.22 3.68 3.67
C ILE A 314 20.41 4.28 2.52
N TYR A 315 19.11 4.41 2.71
CA TYR A 315 18.20 4.99 1.72
C TYR A 315 18.05 6.47 1.94
N CYS A 316 18.02 7.26 0.87
CA CYS A 316 17.80 8.70 0.99
C CYS A 316 17.03 9.27 -0.21
N SER A 317 16.42 10.44 -0.01
CA SER A 317 16.00 11.28 -1.14
C SER A 317 17.21 11.62 -2.01
N ASP A 318 16.99 11.77 -3.32
CA ASP A 318 18.02 12.17 -4.26
C ASP A 318 18.30 13.69 -4.28
N LEU A 319 17.55 14.50 -3.52
CA LEU A 319 17.83 15.92 -3.33
C LEU A 319 19.13 16.11 -2.55
N SER A 320 19.94 17.12 -2.95
CA SER A 320 21.32 17.31 -2.50
C SER A 320 21.47 17.32 -0.98
N ARG A 321 20.57 18.02 -0.25
CA ARG A 321 20.58 18.11 1.21
C ARG A 321 20.42 16.74 1.91
N ALA A 322 19.54 15.88 1.40
CA ALA A 322 19.35 14.56 1.95
C ALA A 322 20.47 13.59 1.54
N ARG A 323 20.94 13.70 0.30
CA ARG A 323 22.05 12.91 -0.20
C ARG A 323 23.34 13.18 0.55
N GLU A 324 23.71 14.45 0.73
CA GLU A 324 24.90 14.84 1.46
C GLU A 324 24.83 14.42 2.94
N THR A 325 23.65 14.55 3.58
CA THR A 325 23.42 14.03 4.94
C THR A 325 23.65 12.52 4.98
N ALA A 326 23.14 11.77 4.00
CA ALA A 326 23.28 10.32 3.93
C ALA A 326 24.73 9.89 3.73
N ASP A 327 25.48 10.58 2.86
CA ASP A 327 26.88 10.28 2.62
C ASP A 327 27.73 10.48 3.90
N ILE A 328 27.50 11.55 4.66
CA ILE A 328 28.18 11.83 5.94
C ILE A 328 27.83 10.75 7.00
N ILE A 329 26.54 10.41 7.14
CA ILE A 329 26.10 9.35 8.07
C ILE A 329 26.72 7.99 7.68
N CYS A 330 26.73 7.68 6.37
CA CYS A 330 27.31 6.46 5.84
C CYS A 330 28.81 6.33 6.19
N GLU A 331 29.58 7.40 6.09
CA GLU A 331 31.00 7.41 6.51
C GLU A 331 31.15 7.09 8.02
N CYS A 332 30.28 7.62 8.88
CA CYS A 332 30.31 7.34 10.32
C CYS A 332 29.96 5.87 10.61
N VAL A 333 28.93 5.36 9.98
CA VAL A 333 28.48 3.96 10.15
C VAL A 333 29.55 3.00 9.64
N ASN A 334 30.19 3.26 8.50
CA ASN A 334 31.24 2.42 7.92
C ASN A 334 32.52 2.34 8.76
N ARG A 335 32.70 3.24 9.73
CA ARG A 335 33.86 3.17 10.67
C ARG A 335 33.68 2.10 11.74
N ILE A 336 32.45 1.63 11.96
CA ILE A 336 32.13 0.67 13.05
C ILE A 336 31.66 -0.69 12.54
N LEU A 337 31.06 -0.74 11.34
CA LEU A 337 30.54 -1.99 10.80
C LEU A 337 31.62 -2.79 10.08
N PRO A 338 31.57 -4.14 10.15
CA PRO A 338 32.55 -5.01 9.50
C PRO A 338 32.44 -5.04 7.96
N SER A 339 31.28 -4.69 7.42
CA SER A 339 30.99 -4.66 5.98
C SER A 339 30.61 -3.27 5.54
N PRO A 340 31.00 -2.82 4.34
CA PRO A 340 30.68 -1.49 3.86
C PRO A 340 29.18 -1.36 3.56
N VAL A 341 28.60 -0.25 4.03
CA VAL A 341 27.23 0.18 3.73
C VAL A 341 27.28 1.17 2.57
N LEU A 342 26.31 1.10 1.67
CA LEU A 342 26.19 1.96 0.50
C LEU A 342 24.97 2.89 0.61
N VAL A 343 25.09 4.11 0.08
CA VAL A 343 23.95 5.02 -0.02
C VAL A 343 23.18 4.75 -1.31
N LYS A 344 21.86 4.52 -1.18
CA LYS A 344 20.93 4.36 -2.30
C LYS A 344 19.94 5.52 -2.31
N ALA A 345 20.04 6.38 -3.32
CA ALA A 345 19.09 7.47 -3.54
C ALA A 345 17.82 6.97 -4.23
N ASP A 346 16.68 7.47 -3.80
CA ASP A 346 15.35 7.15 -4.34
C ASP A 346 14.51 8.43 -4.52
N PRO A 347 14.14 8.79 -5.78
CA PRO A 347 13.26 9.94 -6.03
C PRO A 347 11.87 9.82 -5.34
N GLY A 348 11.43 8.61 -5.02
CA GLY A 348 10.22 8.36 -4.25
C GLY A 348 10.26 8.93 -2.83
N LEU A 349 11.46 9.27 -2.32
CA LEU A 349 11.66 9.90 -1.01
C LEU A 349 11.86 11.43 -1.07
N ARG A 350 11.67 12.09 -2.22
CA ARG A 350 11.69 13.56 -2.33
C ARG A 350 10.60 14.19 -1.49
N GLU A 351 10.83 15.43 -1.05
CA GLU A 351 9.80 16.23 -0.38
C GLU A 351 8.58 16.45 -1.27
N ILE A 352 7.49 16.95 -0.70
CA ILE A 352 6.27 17.30 -1.43
C ILE A 352 6.59 18.25 -2.60
N ASN A 353 6.01 17.96 -3.76
CA ASN A 353 6.13 18.84 -4.92
C ASN A 353 5.15 20.02 -4.76
N LEU A 354 5.67 21.22 -4.69
CA LEU A 354 4.87 22.44 -4.55
C LEU A 354 4.48 23.08 -5.90
N GLY A 355 4.70 22.37 -7.00
CA GLY A 355 4.36 22.86 -8.33
C GLY A 355 5.08 24.16 -8.66
N GLU A 356 4.35 25.17 -9.19
CA GLU A 356 4.94 26.47 -9.55
C GLU A 356 5.36 27.34 -8.36
N TRP A 357 4.98 26.97 -7.13
CA TRP A 357 5.42 27.67 -5.91
C TRP A 357 6.80 27.21 -5.43
N ASP A 358 7.27 26.07 -5.91
CA ASP A 358 8.53 25.49 -5.47
C ASP A 358 9.72 26.40 -5.85
N GLY A 359 10.53 26.75 -4.85
CA GLY A 359 11.64 27.71 -5.03
C GLY A 359 11.21 29.18 -5.16
N GLN A 360 9.96 29.52 -4.81
CA GLN A 360 9.47 30.90 -4.83
C GLN A 360 9.42 31.51 -3.42
N PRO A 361 9.70 32.83 -3.29
CA PRO A 361 9.50 33.55 -2.04
C PRO A 361 8.05 33.48 -1.56
N ILE A 362 7.85 33.22 -0.27
CA ILE A 362 6.51 33.17 0.34
C ILE A 362 5.78 34.51 0.19
N SER A 363 6.52 35.62 0.34
CA SER A 363 6.02 36.98 0.16
C SER A 363 5.41 37.20 -1.22
N ARG A 364 6.09 36.70 -2.28
CA ARG A 364 5.64 36.77 -3.66
C ARG A 364 4.37 35.98 -3.90
N ILE A 365 4.35 34.71 -3.44
CA ILE A 365 3.18 33.84 -3.62
C ILE A 365 1.96 34.41 -2.91
N ARG A 366 2.14 34.94 -1.70
CA ARG A 366 1.07 35.60 -0.95
C ARG A 366 0.49 36.83 -1.67
N GLN A 367 1.34 37.54 -2.40
CA GLN A 367 0.92 38.73 -3.18
C GLN A 367 0.26 38.38 -4.52
N GLU A 368 0.84 37.43 -5.26
CA GLU A 368 0.39 37.09 -6.62
C GLU A 368 -0.80 36.12 -6.61
N PHE A 369 -0.90 35.23 -5.60
CA PHE A 369 -1.93 34.19 -5.50
C PHE A 369 -2.63 34.14 -4.12
N PRO A 370 -3.18 35.26 -3.62
CA PRO A 370 -3.71 35.36 -2.24
C PRO A 370 -4.80 34.32 -1.94
N ASP A 371 -5.72 34.10 -2.87
CA ASP A 371 -6.83 33.15 -2.68
C ASP A 371 -6.34 31.68 -2.65
N GLU A 372 -5.38 31.33 -3.48
CA GLU A 372 -4.82 29.98 -3.52
C GLU A 372 -3.93 29.72 -2.31
N TYR A 373 -3.14 30.73 -1.90
CA TYR A 373 -2.34 30.70 -0.69
C TYR A 373 -3.23 30.44 0.56
N HIS A 374 -4.34 31.17 0.67
CA HIS A 374 -5.29 31.00 1.77
C HIS A 374 -5.95 29.62 1.76
N ARG A 375 -6.44 29.18 0.59
CA ARG A 375 -7.05 27.84 0.43
C ARG A 375 -6.07 26.71 0.78
N ARG A 376 -4.80 26.83 0.42
CA ARG A 376 -3.80 25.84 0.82
C ARG A 376 -3.57 25.84 2.32
N GLY A 377 -3.53 26.99 2.99
CA GLY A 377 -3.42 27.10 4.44
C GLY A 377 -4.57 26.43 5.18
N GLU A 378 -5.79 26.56 4.66
CA GLU A 378 -6.98 25.92 5.24
C GLU A 378 -7.03 24.41 4.98
N ASN A 379 -6.47 23.94 3.85
CA ASN A 379 -6.63 22.58 3.36
C ASN A 379 -5.31 21.97 2.87
N ILE A 380 -4.25 22.06 3.68
CA ILE A 380 -2.90 21.62 3.30
C ILE A 380 -2.85 20.14 2.87
N PHE A 381 -3.71 19.29 3.43
CA PHE A 381 -3.72 17.85 3.13
C PHE A 381 -4.36 17.53 1.77
N THR A 382 -5.34 18.30 1.35
CA THR A 382 -6.14 18.02 0.15
C THR A 382 -5.86 18.98 -1.00
N HIS A 383 -5.47 20.24 -0.69
CA HIS A 383 -5.19 21.23 -1.71
C HIS A 383 -3.84 21.01 -2.36
N LYS A 384 -3.79 21.06 -3.69
CA LYS A 384 -2.53 20.99 -4.46
C LYS A 384 -2.42 22.11 -5.48
N ILE A 385 -1.19 22.57 -5.67
CA ILE A 385 -0.85 23.53 -6.72
C ILE A 385 -0.81 22.78 -8.04
N ARG A 386 -1.85 22.86 -8.85
CA ARG A 386 -2.01 22.06 -10.07
C ARG A 386 -0.98 22.36 -11.13
N LYS A 387 -0.62 23.63 -11.29
CA LYS A 387 0.39 24.05 -12.25
C LYS A 387 1.78 23.64 -11.79
N GLY A 388 2.56 23.05 -12.68
CA GLY A 388 3.87 22.50 -12.33
C GLY A 388 3.84 21.11 -11.68
N GLY A 389 2.68 20.41 -11.65
CA GLY A 389 2.59 19.03 -11.16
C GLY A 389 2.62 18.89 -9.65
N GLY A 390 2.14 19.92 -8.90
CA GLY A 390 2.17 19.91 -7.45
C GLY A 390 1.39 18.75 -6.82
N GLU A 391 1.81 18.35 -5.63
CA GLU A 391 1.22 17.31 -4.80
C GLU A 391 0.42 17.90 -3.63
N ASN A 392 -0.57 17.17 -3.14
CA ASN A 392 -1.09 17.32 -1.79
C ASN A 392 -0.49 16.21 -0.88
N PHE A 393 -0.81 16.20 0.40
CA PHE A 393 -0.26 15.20 1.33
C PHE A 393 -0.73 13.77 1.05
N TYR A 394 -1.89 13.58 0.45
CA TYR A 394 -2.33 12.25 0.01
C TYR A 394 -1.53 11.76 -1.21
N ASP A 395 -1.25 12.64 -2.19
CA ASP A 395 -0.38 12.31 -3.31
C ASP A 395 1.04 11.95 -2.82
N LEU A 396 1.59 12.75 -1.88
CA LEU A 396 2.86 12.47 -1.21
C LEU A 396 2.84 11.11 -0.53
N GLN A 397 1.79 10.80 0.25
CA GLN A 397 1.62 9.52 0.92
C GLN A 397 1.69 8.34 -0.05
N TYR A 398 0.99 8.41 -1.17
CA TYR A 398 1.00 7.32 -2.16
C TYR A 398 2.41 7.07 -2.72
N ARG A 399 3.11 8.13 -3.08
CA ARG A 399 4.47 8.04 -3.62
C ARG A 399 5.46 7.49 -2.60
N VAL A 400 5.44 8.05 -1.40
CA VAL A 400 6.35 7.67 -0.31
C VAL A 400 6.13 6.23 0.13
N LEU A 401 4.87 5.80 0.31
CA LEU A 401 4.58 4.43 0.70
C LEU A 401 4.93 3.42 -0.39
N ALA A 402 4.82 3.78 -1.68
CA ALA A 402 5.28 2.92 -2.77
C ALA A 402 6.80 2.68 -2.68
N ALA A 403 7.59 3.76 -2.52
CA ALA A 403 9.04 3.66 -2.37
C ALA A 403 9.44 2.88 -1.11
N PHE A 404 8.79 3.16 0.01
CA PHE A 404 9.07 2.49 1.28
C PHE A 404 8.80 0.98 1.23
N ARG A 405 7.71 0.57 0.60
CA ARG A 405 7.38 -0.85 0.42
C ARG A 405 8.40 -1.55 -0.48
N GLU A 406 8.86 -0.89 -1.52
CA GLU A 406 9.92 -1.44 -2.37
C GLU A 406 11.22 -1.61 -1.59
N ILE A 407 11.59 -0.65 -0.74
CA ILE A 407 12.72 -0.76 0.17
C ILE A 407 12.55 -1.99 1.07
N LEU A 408 11.40 -2.12 1.76
CA LEU A 408 11.16 -3.21 2.70
C LEU A 408 11.11 -4.60 2.04
N ARG A 409 10.72 -4.69 0.76
CA ARG A 409 10.70 -5.96 0.02
C ARG A 409 12.08 -6.40 -0.46
N ASN A 410 12.95 -5.44 -0.74
CA ASN A 410 14.25 -5.69 -1.35
C ASN A 410 15.42 -5.62 -0.35
N ASP A 411 15.13 -5.39 0.93
CA ASP A 411 16.12 -5.28 1.99
C ASP A 411 15.67 -6.07 3.22
N ASP A 412 16.35 -7.18 3.48
CA ASP A 412 16.06 -8.07 4.62
C ASP A 412 16.79 -7.66 5.91
N ALA A 413 17.58 -6.57 5.87
CA ALA A 413 18.31 -6.09 7.04
C ALA A 413 17.39 -5.78 8.22
N LYS A 414 17.89 -5.99 9.44
CA LYS A 414 17.24 -5.63 10.70
C LYS A 414 17.03 -4.13 10.80
N ASP A 415 18.02 -3.36 10.38
CA ASP A 415 18.04 -1.90 10.47
C ASP A 415 17.81 -1.27 9.09
N ILE A 416 16.83 -0.40 8.99
CA ILE A 416 16.54 0.39 7.78
C ILE A 416 16.74 1.86 8.14
N ILE A 417 17.67 2.54 7.47
CA ILE A 417 17.92 3.97 7.66
C ILE A 417 17.38 4.73 6.45
N ILE A 418 16.49 5.69 6.69
CA ILE A 418 15.86 6.53 5.67
C ILE A 418 16.15 7.99 5.97
N ILE A 419 16.90 8.66 5.08
CA ILE A 419 17.17 10.09 5.17
C ILE A 419 16.27 10.82 4.17
N ALA A 420 15.39 11.66 4.69
CA ALA A 420 14.42 12.37 3.88
C ALA A 420 14.05 13.74 4.47
N HIS A 421 12.83 14.17 4.25
CA HIS A 421 12.29 15.49 4.51
C HIS A 421 11.11 15.41 5.47
N SER A 422 10.71 16.54 6.03
CA SER A 422 9.68 16.60 7.07
C SER A 422 8.35 15.93 6.66
N GLY A 423 7.83 16.24 5.47
CA GLY A 423 6.58 15.65 4.97
C GLY A 423 6.68 14.15 4.74
N VAL A 424 7.79 13.70 4.16
CA VAL A 424 8.06 12.28 3.89
C VAL A 424 8.13 11.50 5.20
N LEU A 425 8.90 11.99 6.17
CA LEU A 425 9.11 11.30 7.45
C LEU A 425 7.83 11.21 8.26
N ARG A 426 7.01 12.28 8.23
CA ARG A 426 5.68 12.28 8.83
C ARG A 426 4.77 11.21 8.22
N VAL A 427 4.73 11.14 6.88
CA VAL A 427 3.94 10.10 6.18
C VAL A 427 4.39 8.71 6.64
N LEU A 428 5.70 8.46 6.69
CA LEU A 428 6.23 7.17 7.13
C LEU A 428 5.89 6.89 8.60
N GLU A 429 6.17 7.82 9.49
CA GLU A 429 5.93 7.68 10.92
C GLU A 429 4.45 7.44 11.24
N ASN A 430 3.56 8.27 10.69
CA ASN A 430 2.13 8.13 10.91
C ASN A 430 1.62 6.78 10.41
N ASN A 431 2.02 6.36 9.20
CA ASN A 431 1.58 5.07 8.68
C ASN A 431 2.15 3.87 9.43
N ILE A 432 3.42 3.92 9.89
CA ILE A 432 4.02 2.86 10.72
C ILE A 432 3.28 2.78 12.06
N ASN A 433 2.95 3.91 12.68
CA ASN A 433 2.22 3.98 13.94
C ASN A 433 0.71 3.78 13.79
N GLY A 434 0.21 3.56 12.57
CA GLY A 434 -1.21 3.37 12.29
C GLY A 434 -2.06 4.62 12.45
N LEU A 435 -1.44 5.78 12.37
CA LEU A 435 -2.09 7.09 12.36
C LEU A 435 -2.42 7.51 10.93
N ARG A 436 -3.39 8.40 10.78
CA ARG A 436 -3.71 9.05 9.51
C ARG A 436 -2.63 10.08 9.17
N VAL A 437 -2.49 10.42 7.91
CA VAL A 437 -1.55 11.47 7.46
C VAL A 437 -1.84 12.84 8.08
N ASP A 438 -3.08 13.07 8.49
CA ASP A 438 -3.60 14.32 9.08
C ASP A 438 -3.78 14.26 10.61
N ASP A 439 -3.45 13.14 11.28
CA ASP A 439 -3.67 12.98 12.73
C ASP A 439 -2.62 13.68 13.60
N ASP A 440 -1.34 13.62 13.24
CA ASP A 440 -0.27 14.27 13.96
C ASP A 440 0.48 15.26 13.06
N TRP A 441 0.59 16.50 13.49
CA TRP A 441 1.23 17.59 12.76
C TRP A 441 2.53 18.08 13.43
N THR A 442 3.15 17.29 14.27
CA THR A 442 4.42 17.68 14.88
C THR A 442 5.57 17.49 13.90
N PRO A 443 6.21 18.55 13.39
CA PRO A 443 7.35 18.41 12.50
C PRO A 443 8.53 17.76 13.23
N MET A 444 9.37 17.06 12.49
CA MET A 444 10.66 16.60 12.98
C MET A 444 11.69 17.71 12.71
N ASP A 445 12.49 18.09 13.71
CA ASP A 445 13.52 19.12 13.54
C ASP A 445 14.61 18.68 12.56
N LYS A 446 15.19 19.63 11.81
CA LYS A 446 16.31 19.36 10.91
C LYS A 446 17.51 18.84 11.70
N GLY A 447 18.23 17.90 11.14
CA GLY A 447 19.37 17.28 11.81
C GLY A 447 18.98 16.45 13.04
N THR A 448 17.79 15.84 13.03
CA THR A 448 17.35 14.88 14.05
C THR A 448 16.93 13.56 13.45
N PHE A 449 16.79 12.54 14.28
CA PHE A 449 16.21 11.26 13.87
C PHE A 449 15.24 10.72 14.91
N ARG A 450 14.32 9.85 14.45
CA ARG A 450 13.48 9.01 15.31
C ARG A 450 13.75 7.54 14.96
N MET A 451 13.89 6.73 15.99
CA MET A 451 14.01 5.29 15.84
C MET A 451 12.67 4.65 16.19
N LEU A 452 12.11 3.93 15.21
CA LEU A 452 10.89 3.14 15.40
C LEU A 452 11.32 1.69 15.60
N GLU A 453 11.02 1.14 16.77
CA GLU A 453 11.28 -0.27 17.06
C GLU A 453 10.12 -1.14 16.54
N PRO A 454 10.41 -2.38 16.11
CA PRO A 454 9.34 -3.33 15.78
C PRO A 454 8.43 -3.49 17.00
N PHE A 455 7.13 -3.42 16.76
CA PHE A 455 6.13 -3.56 17.81
C PHE A 455 6.39 -4.82 18.63
N PRO A 456 6.68 -4.72 19.93
CA PRO A 456 6.48 -5.84 20.81
C PRO A 456 5.00 -6.22 20.74
N GLU A 457 4.66 -7.50 20.79
CA GLU A 457 3.28 -7.96 20.95
C GLU A 457 2.67 -7.24 22.16
N GLN A 458 2.05 -6.10 21.94
CA GLN A 458 1.39 -5.38 23.04
C GLN A 458 0.09 -6.08 23.34
N PRO A 459 -0.17 -6.41 24.62
CA PRO A 459 -1.51 -6.74 25.05
C PRO A 459 -2.37 -5.50 24.78
N SER A 460 -3.50 -5.71 24.10
CA SER A 460 -4.47 -4.70 23.71
C SER A 460 -4.91 -3.83 24.89
N GLU A 461 -4.22 -2.76 25.20
CA GLU A 461 -4.81 -1.65 25.93
C GLU A 461 -5.66 -0.86 24.96
N LYS A 462 -6.92 -0.76 25.31
CA LYS A 462 -7.92 0.06 24.61
C LYS A 462 -7.42 1.51 24.63
N VAL A 463 -7.04 2.03 23.48
CA VAL A 463 -6.91 3.47 23.28
C VAL A 463 -8.28 4.06 23.54
N ASN A 464 -8.37 4.83 24.60
CA ASN A 464 -9.59 5.51 25.02
C ASN A 464 -9.86 6.63 24.01
N SER A 465 -10.84 6.46 23.14
CA SER A 465 -11.23 7.36 22.06
C SER A 465 -11.90 8.65 22.56
N GLN A 466 -11.29 9.35 23.51
CA GLN A 466 -11.80 10.63 24.01
C GLN A 466 -10.92 11.85 23.68
N ASP A 467 -9.79 11.67 23.01
CA ASP A 467 -9.10 12.81 22.43
C ASP A 467 -9.76 13.16 21.09
N LYS A 468 -10.42 14.30 21.06
CA LYS A 468 -11.05 14.84 19.86
C LYS A 468 -10.01 14.95 18.75
N PRO A 469 -10.32 14.49 17.51
CA PRO A 469 -9.47 14.81 16.38
C PRO A 469 -9.34 16.34 16.30
N LEU A 470 -8.11 16.81 16.08
CA LEU A 470 -7.87 18.19 15.69
C LEU A 470 -8.59 18.35 14.34
N THR A 471 -9.76 18.96 14.35
CA THR A 471 -10.42 19.39 13.12
C THR A 471 -9.50 20.40 12.43
N SER A 472 -9.56 20.47 11.10
CA SER A 472 -8.85 21.43 10.26
C SER A 472 -8.93 22.89 10.73
N ASP A 473 -9.82 23.17 11.66
CA ASP A 473 -10.08 24.49 12.26
C ASP A 473 -9.00 24.99 13.23
N GLY A 474 -7.97 24.20 13.51
CA GLY A 474 -6.89 24.56 14.45
C GLY A 474 -5.50 24.74 13.84
N ILE A 475 -5.31 24.41 12.55
CA ILE A 475 -4.01 24.59 11.88
C ILE A 475 -3.98 26.01 11.29
N THR A 476 -3.22 26.90 11.94
CA THR A 476 -3.03 28.27 11.43
C THR A 476 -2.03 28.26 10.27
N MET A 477 -2.13 29.28 9.42
CA MET A 477 -1.15 29.48 8.33
C MET A 477 0.27 29.69 8.87
N GLU A 478 0.41 30.17 10.11
CA GLU A 478 1.70 30.28 10.80
C GLU A 478 2.31 28.92 11.11
N ALA A 479 1.53 27.94 11.58
CA ALA A 479 2.00 26.56 11.77
C ALA A 479 2.37 25.87 10.44
N VAL A 480 1.70 26.23 9.35
CA VAL A 480 2.04 25.77 8.00
C VAL A 480 3.35 26.40 7.51
N LEU A 481 3.60 27.65 7.84
CA LEU A 481 4.84 28.35 7.47
C LEU A 481 6.05 27.82 8.24
N GLU A 482 5.92 27.55 9.56
CA GLU A 482 6.95 26.88 10.36
C GLU A 482 7.34 25.51 9.76
N TYR A 483 6.45 24.89 8.99
CA TYR A 483 6.75 23.64 8.28
C TYR A 483 7.74 23.84 7.12
N TYR A 484 7.69 24.99 6.45
CA TYR A 484 8.54 25.31 5.30
C TYR A 484 9.83 26.06 5.68
N GLU A 485 9.91 26.63 6.88
CA GLU A 485 11.13 27.19 7.48
C GLU A 485 12.00 26.11 8.14
#